data_629eac7d605965eeb7651f5b4f4780b4
#
_entry.id   629eac7d605965eeb7651f5b4f4780b4
#
_cell.length_a   1.000
_cell.length_b   1.000
_cell.length_c   1.000
_cell.angle_alpha   90.00
_cell.angle_beta   90.00
_cell.angle_gamma   90.00
#
_symmetry.space_group_name_H-M   'P 1'
#
loop_
_entity.id
_entity.type
_entity.pdbx_description
1 polymer ?
#
loop_
_entity_poly.entity_id
_entity_poly.type
_entity_poly.pdbx_seq_one_letter_code
_entity_poly.pdbx_strand_id
1 'polypeptide(L)'
;MAEELSRMETKNFIEAFVEEDISKGGQFEGMQVHTRFPPEPNGYLHIGHCKALCIDFGTAEQFGGICNLRMDDTNPTKEDTEYVDAIKEDIKWLGFTWDDRFYYASQYFDKMYECAEDLIKKGLAYVCELTPEQMREYRGDLTTPARSPYRDRPIEESLDLFRRMKAGEFPNGAMTLRAKIDLASGNFNLRDPAIYRINHMTHHATGDKWCIYPMYDFAHPIEDAMEHITHSLCSLEFEAHRPLYNWVIEHCDLPAKPRQIEFARLGINYTVMSKRKLRLLVEDHRVAGWDDPRMPTLCGLRRRGYTPKSIRNFCERIGVAKAASTVEYAFLEHCLREDLNETATRTMAVLHPVRLTVTNYPEGKSEVFTVENHPNHPEMGTREITFSRDLWIEADDFMEEKVGKFFRLFPGNEVRLKGAYVVKCTGCIKDADGKVTEVLCEYDPDSRGGDPADGRKIKSTIHWVDAHTAVDAEVRLYSNLFSDPEPDAADKNFLDCLNPDSLEILSGCKVEAGLERAAAPAAYQFMRLGYFCPDKDSTPEHPVFNRSVSLKDSYKPEAK
;
A
#
# COMPACT_ATOMS: atom_id res chain seq x y z
N MET A 1 22.19 15.27 -26.40
CA MET A 1 21.20 16.20 -27.02
C MET A 1 19.88 15.51 -27.42
N ALA A 2 19.84 14.30 -27.96
CA ALA A 2 18.55 13.61 -28.21
C ALA A 2 17.95 12.91 -26.97
N GLU A 3 18.78 12.51 -26.01
CA GLU A 3 18.33 11.94 -24.70
C GLU A 3 17.97 13.01 -23.66
N GLU A 4 18.50 14.21 -23.75
CA GLU A 4 18.13 15.33 -22.89
C GLU A 4 16.79 15.99 -23.29
N LEU A 5 16.33 15.79 -24.52
CA LEU A 5 15.05 16.31 -25.01
C LEU A 5 13.84 15.40 -24.69
N SER A 6 14.06 14.20 -24.14
CA SER A 6 12.97 13.26 -23.78
C SER A 6 12.45 13.40 -22.35
N ARG A 7 13.07 14.24 -21.52
CA ARG A 7 12.64 14.57 -20.15
C ARG A 7 12.22 16.04 -20.03
N MET A 8 11.31 16.50 -20.84
CA MET A 8 10.37 17.51 -20.37
C MET A 8 9.33 16.77 -19.51
N GLU A 9 9.68 16.52 -18.26
CA GLU A 9 8.74 16.07 -17.24
C GLU A 9 7.61 17.09 -17.22
N THR A 10 6.44 16.69 -17.70
CA THR A 10 5.25 17.54 -17.65
C THR A 10 4.90 17.66 -16.17
N LYS A 11 5.17 18.82 -15.58
CA LYS A 11 4.83 19.14 -14.18
C LYS A 11 3.36 18.87 -13.95
N ASN A 12 3.06 18.21 -12.84
CA ASN A 12 1.68 18.07 -12.42
C ASN A 12 1.13 19.42 -11.91
N PHE A 13 -0.18 19.51 -11.75
CA PHE A 13 -0.81 20.79 -11.40
C PHE A 13 -0.45 21.29 -9.97
N ILE A 14 -0.11 20.38 -9.03
CA ILE A 14 0.34 20.76 -7.68
C ILE A 14 1.71 21.41 -7.78
N GLU A 15 2.63 20.80 -8.51
CA GLU A 15 3.97 21.36 -8.77
C GLU A 15 3.89 22.74 -9.42
N ALA A 16 2.97 22.92 -10.37
CA ALA A 16 2.76 24.21 -11.02
C ALA A 16 2.27 25.28 -10.02
N PHE A 17 1.34 24.93 -9.12
CA PHE A 17 0.87 25.85 -8.08
C PHE A 17 1.95 26.17 -7.05
N VAL A 18 2.71 25.16 -6.60
CA VAL A 18 3.82 25.38 -5.66
C VAL A 18 4.87 26.32 -6.28
N GLU A 19 5.25 26.10 -7.54
CA GLU A 19 6.22 26.95 -8.25
C GLU A 19 5.73 28.38 -8.40
N GLU A 20 4.44 28.58 -8.74
CA GLU A 20 3.82 29.89 -8.79
C GLU A 20 3.88 30.60 -7.42
N ASP A 21 3.51 29.88 -6.36
CA ASP A 21 3.40 30.44 -5.01
C ASP A 21 4.75 30.83 -4.39
N ILE A 22 5.83 30.09 -4.69
CA ILE A 22 7.18 30.41 -4.19
C ILE A 22 7.96 31.37 -5.08
N SER A 23 7.46 31.64 -6.29
CA SER A 23 8.09 32.55 -7.23
C SER A 23 7.94 34.00 -6.79
N LYS A 24 8.65 34.90 -7.49
CA LYS A 24 8.60 36.34 -7.21
C LYS A 24 7.15 36.89 -7.35
N GLY A 25 6.63 37.47 -6.28
CA GLY A 25 5.26 37.99 -6.19
C GLY A 25 4.22 36.94 -5.78
N GLY A 26 4.61 35.69 -5.60
CA GLY A 26 3.75 34.62 -5.11
C GLY A 26 3.49 34.72 -3.60
N GLN A 27 2.48 33.99 -3.13
CA GLN A 27 2.04 34.02 -1.73
C GLN A 27 3.15 33.62 -0.75
N PHE A 28 4.04 32.70 -1.16
CA PHE A 28 5.11 32.13 -0.36
C PHE A 28 6.50 32.48 -0.92
N GLU A 29 6.65 33.65 -1.56
CA GLU A 29 7.93 34.10 -2.11
C GLU A 29 9.05 34.02 -1.07
N GLY A 30 10.11 33.27 -1.40
CA GLY A 30 11.29 33.08 -0.55
C GLY A 30 11.09 32.19 0.69
N MET A 31 9.92 31.61 0.87
CA MET A 31 9.66 30.63 1.93
C MET A 31 10.05 29.22 1.47
N GLN A 32 10.47 28.40 2.42
CA GLN A 32 10.66 26.97 2.21
C GLN A 32 9.30 26.28 2.06
N VAL A 33 9.16 25.41 1.07
CA VAL A 33 7.95 24.59 0.92
C VAL A 33 7.80 23.68 2.13
N HIS A 34 6.62 23.75 2.76
CA HIS A 34 6.31 22.99 3.96
C HIS A 34 4.95 22.32 3.80
N THR A 35 4.97 21.02 3.74
CA THR A 35 3.78 20.16 3.63
C THR A 35 3.59 19.34 4.91
N ARG A 36 2.53 18.53 4.97
CA ARG A 36 2.32 17.59 6.06
C ARG A 36 1.49 16.40 5.61
N PHE A 37 1.72 15.24 6.22
CA PHE A 37 0.86 14.07 6.12
C PHE A 37 0.15 13.86 7.48
N PRO A 38 -1.20 14.04 7.57
CA PRO A 38 -1.94 14.02 8.81
C PRO A 38 -2.85 12.78 8.95
N PRO A 39 -2.33 11.57 9.15
CA PRO A 39 -3.17 10.39 9.28
C PRO A 39 -3.91 10.38 10.62
N GLU A 40 -5.18 9.91 10.62
CA GLU A 40 -5.85 9.51 11.84
C GLU A 40 -5.25 8.19 12.35
N PRO A 41 -4.85 8.08 13.65
CA PRO A 41 -4.26 6.87 14.22
C PRO A 41 -5.34 5.82 14.58
N ASN A 42 -6.21 5.46 13.64
CA ASN A 42 -7.36 4.59 13.80
C ASN A 42 -7.34 3.33 12.91
N GLY A 43 -6.18 3.00 12.36
CA GLY A 43 -5.97 1.83 11.51
C GLY A 43 -4.64 1.87 10.75
N TYR A 44 -4.29 0.75 10.13
CA TYR A 44 -3.10 0.62 9.31
C TYR A 44 -3.20 1.41 8.01
N LEU A 45 -2.06 1.89 7.50
CA LEU A 45 -1.97 2.50 6.19
C LEU A 45 -2.20 1.46 5.08
N HIS A 46 -2.78 1.89 3.97
CA HIS A 46 -3.01 1.08 2.78
C HIS A 46 -2.51 1.79 1.53
N ILE A 47 -2.52 1.13 0.39
CA ILE A 47 -2.01 1.65 -0.89
C ILE A 47 -2.59 3.02 -1.27
N GLY A 48 -3.84 3.32 -0.87
CA GLY A 48 -4.42 4.66 -1.08
C GLY A 48 -3.69 5.77 -0.34
N HIS A 49 -3.17 5.49 0.86
CA HIS A 49 -2.35 6.44 1.63
C HIS A 49 -0.96 6.64 0.99
N CYS A 50 -0.42 5.63 0.29
CA CYS A 50 0.86 5.76 -0.40
C CYS A 50 0.84 6.87 -1.44
N LYS A 51 -0.27 7.04 -2.17
CA LYS A 51 -0.41 8.15 -3.11
C LYS A 51 -0.32 9.50 -2.41
N ALA A 52 -1.01 9.67 -1.28
CA ALA A 52 -0.94 10.89 -0.48
C ALA A 52 0.48 11.12 0.08
N LEU A 53 1.11 10.08 0.65
CA LEU A 53 2.50 10.13 1.12
C LEU A 53 3.47 10.58 0.02
N CYS A 54 3.37 9.99 -1.17
CA CYS A 54 4.22 10.36 -2.31
C CYS A 54 3.95 11.80 -2.77
N ILE A 55 2.72 12.30 -2.63
CA ILE A 55 2.39 13.69 -2.97
C ILE A 55 2.90 14.64 -1.88
N ASP A 56 2.62 14.38 -0.59
CA ASP A 56 2.98 15.27 0.51
C ASP A 56 4.50 15.34 0.70
N PHE A 57 5.16 14.20 0.89
CA PHE A 57 6.61 14.12 1.04
C PHE A 57 7.36 14.40 -0.27
N GLY A 58 6.87 13.84 -1.39
CA GLY A 58 7.52 14.01 -2.69
C GLY A 58 7.50 15.45 -3.19
N THR A 59 6.39 16.20 -2.97
CA THR A 59 6.35 17.64 -3.29
C THR A 59 7.36 18.41 -2.45
N ALA A 60 7.46 18.13 -1.14
CA ALA A 60 8.45 18.76 -0.29
C ALA A 60 9.89 18.43 -0.78
N GLU A 61 10.20 17.16 -1.00
CA GLU A 61 11.52 16.73 -1.50
C GLU A 61 11.90 17.43 -2.83
N GLN A 62 10.97 17.52 -3.78
CA GLN A 62 11.19 18.10 -5.09
C GLN A 62 11.55 19.59 -5.04
N PHE A 63 10.96 20.33 -4.10
CA PHE A 63 11.21 21.78 -3.93
C PHE A 63 12.23 22.09 -2.82
N GLY A 64 12.99 21.10 -2.33
CA GLY A 64 13.96 21.30 -1.24
C GLY A 64 13.30 21.74 0.08
N GLY A 65 12.06 21.38 0.26
CA GLY A 65 11.22 21.67 1.41
C GLY A 65 11.26 20.60 2.49
N ILE A 66 10.27 20.66 3.37
CA ILE A 66 10.11 19.74 4.50
C ILE A 66 8.66 19.26 4.60
N CYS A 67 8.46 18.07 5.15
CA CYS A 67 7.14 17.50 5.40
C CYS A 67 7.02 17.07 6.87
N ASN A 68 5.91 17.46 7.53
CA ASN A 68 5.59 17.02 8.89
C ASN A 68 4.79 15.72 8.89
N LEU A 69 4.97 14.92 9.92
CA LEU A 69 4.04 13.86 10.28
C LEU A 69 3.19 14.33 11.46
N ARG A 70 1.89 14.51 11.27
CA ARG A 70 0.96 14.92 12.32
C ARG A 70 -0.12 13.86 12.49
N MET A 71 -0.22 13.26 13.68
CA MET A 71 -1.34 12.39 14.00
C MET A 71 -2.58 13.26 14.27
N ASP A 72 -3.64 13.06 13.48
CA ASP A 72 -4.94 13.69 13.74
C ASP A 72 -5.66 12.91 14.85
N ASP A 73 -5.39 13.30 16.08
CA ASP A 73 -5.97 12.77 17.30
C ASP A 73 -7.06 13.68 17.89
N THR A 74 -7.78 14.41 17.03
CA THR A 74 -8.88 15.29 17.46
C THR A 74 -10.10 14.53 17.98
N ASN A 75 -10.25 13.26 17.66
CA ASN A 75 -11.36 12.43 18.08
C ASN A 75 -10.94 11.38 19.12
N PRO A 76 -11.27 11.56 20.41
CA PRO A 76 -10.80 10.69 21.50
C PRO A 76 -11.26 9.24 21.44
N THR A 77 -12.20 8.90 20.54
CA THR A 77 -12.88 7.58 20.54
C THR A 77 -12.16 6.47 19.76
N LYS A 78 -11.03 6.75 19.08
CA LYS A 78 -10.54 5.87 18.04
C LYS A 78 -9.02 5.61 18.03
N GLU A 79 -8.30 5.99 19.06
CA GLU A 79 -6.84 6.03 19.01
C GLU A 79 -6.21 4.84 19.73
N ASP A 80 -5.26 4.19 19.05
CA ASP A 80 -4.44 3.12 19.60
C ASP A 80 -2.97 3.40 19.26
N THR A 81 -2.09 3.25 20.25
CA THR A 81 -0.64 3.39 20.09
C THR A 81 -0.06 2.41 19.07
N GLU A 82 -0.67 1.24 18.91
CA GLU A 82 -0.31 0.26 17.89
C GLU A 82 -0.36 0.87 16.48
N TYR A 83 -1.42 1.64 16.17
CA TYR A 83 -1.56 2.27 14.86
C TYR A 83 -0.55 3.39 14.62
N VAL A 84 -0.22 4.16 15.67
CA VAL A 84 0.82 5.21 15.57
C VAL A 84 2.17 4.61 15.20
N ASP A 85 2.56 3.52 15.85
CA ASP A 85 3.83 2.85 15.59
C ASP A 85 3.86 2.20 14.20
N ALA A 86 2.77 1.54 13.81
CA ALA A 86 2.63 0.95 12.48
C ALA A 86 2.71 2.02 11.36
N ILE A 87 2.05 3.17 11.53
CA ILE A 87 2.10 4.29 10.60
C ILE A 87 3.53 4.80 10.44
N LYS A 88 4.25 5.02 11.55
CA LYS A 88 5.66 5.45 11.52
C LYS A 88 6.56 4.43 10.82
N GLU A 89 6.36 3.15 11.09
CA GLU A 89 7.13 2.08 10.45
C GLU A 89 6.89 2.05 8.93
N ASP A 90 5.64 2.12 8.51
CA ASP A 90 5.26 2.08 7.10
C ASP A 90 5.81 3.29 6.30
N ILE A 91 5.77 4.49 6.88
CA ILE A 91 6.32 5.70 6.25
C ILE A 91 7.84 5.60 6.09
N LYS A 92 8.54 5.14 7.15
CA LYS A 92 9.99 4.90 7.10
C LYS A 92 10.35 3.81 6.09
N TRP A 93 9.56 2.74 6.04
CA TRP A 93 9.77 1.67 5.08
C TRP A 93 9.65 2.17 3.63
N LEU A 94 8.72 3.09 3.34
CA LEU A 94 8.62 3.74 2.02
C LEU A 94 9.79 4.67 1.70
N GLY A 95 10.68 4.93 2.66
CA GLY A 95 11.87 5.76 2.48
C GLY A 95 11.64 7.25 2.77
N PHE A 96 10.53 7.61 3.43
CA PHE A 96 10.27 8.98 3.87
C PHE A 96 10.72 9.21 5.31
N THR A 97 11.09 10.44 5.62
CA THR A 97 11.45 10.89 6.96
C THR A 97 10.82 12.22 7.28
N TRP A 98 10.49 12.41 8.55
CA TRP A 98 10.01 13.69 9.10
C TRP A 98 10.98 14.28 10.14
N ASP A 99 12.11 13.61 10.42
CA ASP A 99 13.11 13.95 11.43
C ASP A 99 12.47 14.13 12.82
N ASP A 100 12.54 15.34 13.40
CA ASP A 100 11.92 15.72 14.67
C ASP A 100 10.52 16.37 14.52
N ARG A 101 10.03 16.52 13.28
CA ARG A 101 8.74 17.15 12.95
C ARG A 101 7.57 16.18 13.07
N PHE A 102 7.40 15.62 14.27
CA PHE A 102 6.31 14.75 14.64
C PHE A 102 5.38 15.45 15.62
N TYR A 103 4.10 15.57 15.28
CA TYR A 103 3.11 16.31 16.03
C TYR A 103 1.84 15.48 16.27
N TYR A 104 1.10 15.90 17.30
CA TYR A 104 -0.28 15.50 17.53
C TYR A 104 -1.19 16.73 17.43
N ALA A 105 -2.37 16.58 16.81
CA ALA A 105 -3.36 17.65 16.72
C ALA A 105 -3.78 18.17 18.11
N SER A 106 -3.86 17.27 19.11
CA SER A 106 -4.18 17.60 20.50
C SER A 106 -3.22 18.57 21.17
N GLN A 107 -1.99 18.74 20.64
CA GLN A 107 -1.03 19.75 21.13
C GLN A 107 -1.54 21.17 20.91
N TYR A 108 -2.47 21.39 19.99
CA TYR A 108 -3.01 22.68 19.62
C TYR A 108 -4.39 22.96 20.22
N PHE A 109 -4.95 22.10 21.07
CA PHE A 109 -6.29 22.26 21.64
C PHE A 109 -6.47 23.56 22.41
N ASP A 110 -5.45 24.02 23.16
CA ASP A 110 -5.51 25.29 23.85
C ASP A 110 -5.64 26.45 22.84
N LYS A 111 -4.87 26.44 21.74
CA LYS A 111 -4.96 27.48 20.69
C LYS A 111 -6.29 27.43 19.94
N MET A 112 -6.80 26.24 19.64
CA MET A 112 -8.12 26.08 19.02
C MET A 112 -9.24 26.64 19.92
N TYR A 113 -9.14 26.42 21.23
CA TYR A 113 -10.08 26.97 22.18
C TYR A 113 -10.03 28.49 22.25
N GLU A 114 -8.82 29.09 22.27
CA GLU A 114 -8.63 30.55 22.20
C GLU A 114 -9.26 31.14 20.92
N CYS A 115 -8.99 30.52 19.77
CA CYS A 115 -9.59 30.94 18.49
C CYS A 115 -11.12 30.89 18.54
N ALA A 116 -11.69 29.84 19.14
CA ALA A 116 -13.14 29.70 19.29
C ALA A 116 -13.75 30.78 20.18
N GLU A 117 -13.12 31.11 21.34
CA GLU A 117 -13.56 32.23 22.17
C GLU A 117 -13.49 33.58 21.42
N ASP A 118 -12.43 33.78 20.63
CA ASP A 118 -12.26 35.02 19.87
C ASP A 118 -13.30 35.14 18.74
N LEU A 119 -13.67 34.05 18.09
CA LEU A 119 -14.78 34.06 17.13
C LEU A 119 -16.10 34.45 17.81
N ILE A 120 -16.38 33.93 19.02
CA ILE A 120 -17.57 34.32 19.79
C ILE A 120 -17.53 35.83 20.10
N LYS A 121 -16.40 36.37 20.61
CA LYS A 121 -16.21 37.79 20.93
C LYS A 121 -16.39 38.70 19.70
N LYS A 122 -15.99 38.22 18.52
CA LYS A 122 -16.20 38.89 17.24
C LYS A 122 -17.64 38.80 16.70
N GLY A 123 -18.52 38.03 17.37
CA GLY A 123 -19.88 37.75 16.89
C GLY A 123 -19.94 36.81 15.69
N LEU A 124 -18.87 36.06 15.44
CA LEU A 124 -18.70 35.11 14.34
C LEU A 124 -18.94 33.66 14.75
N ALA A 125 -19.29 33.41 16.00
CA ALA A 125 -19.71 32.08 16.48
C ALA A 125 -20.76 32.23 17.59
N TYR A 126 -21.59 31.17 17.76
CA TYR A 126 -22.63 31.14 18.78
C TYR A 126 -22.86 29.71 19.28
N VAL A 127 -23.29 29.57 20.54
CA VAL A 127 -23.67 28.28 21.12
C VAL A 127 -25.10 27.93 20.70
N CYS A 128 -25.28 26.72 20.19
CA CYS A 128 -26.53 26.19 19.66
C CYS A 128 -26.94 24.94 20.44
N GLU A 129 -28.19 24.93 20.93
CA GLU A 129 -28.77 23.85 21.71
C GLU A 129 -29.65 22.90 20.88
N LEU A 130 -29.60 22.98 19.55
CA LEU A 130 -30.30 22.03 18.68
C LEU A 130 -29.68 20.64 18.79
N THR A 131 -30.53 19.61 18.92
CA THR A 131 -30.10 18.23 18.82
C THR A 131 -29.64 17.89 17.39
N PRO A 132 -28.92 16.79 17.16
CA PRO A 132 -28.53 16.37 15.82
C PRO A 132 -29.71 16.20 14.84
N GLU A 133 -30.88 15.76 15.35
CA GLU A 133 -32.13 15.65 14.58
C GLU A 133 -32.66 17.01 14.18
N GLN A 134 -32.79 17.91 15.15
CA GLN A 134 -33.21 19.28 14.92
C GLN A 134 -32.21 20.03 14.01
N MET A 135 -30.92 19.80 14.15
CA MET A 135 -29.90 20.35 13.27
C MET A 135 -30.13 19.97 11.81
N ARG A 136 -30.57 18.73 11.55
CA ARG A 136 -30.92 18.29 10.19
C ARG A 136 -32.14 19.01 9.64
N GLU A 137 -33.17 19.22 10.46
CA GLU A 137 -34.37 19.99 10.09
C GLU A 137 -34.05 21.47 9.84
N TYR A 138 -33.25 22.09 10.71
CA TYR A 138 -32.81 23.49 10.60
C TYR A 138 -31.64 23.72 9.60
N ARG A 139 -31.22 22.65 8.88
CA ARG A 139 -30.18 22.79 7.84
C ARG A 139 -30.72 23.43 6.57
N GLY A 140 -32.02 23.30 6.34
CA GLY A 140 -32.68 23.73 5.12
C GLY A 140 -32.33 22.85 3.91
N ASP A 141 -32.80 23.26 2.75
CA ASP A 141 -32.45 22.68 1.46
C ASP A 141 -31.72 23.72 0.58
N LEU A 142 -31.46 23.40 -0.67
CA LEU A 142 -30.75 24.31 -1.60
C LEU A 142 -31.51 25.62 -1.86
N THR A 143 -32.83 25.63 -1.68
CA THR A 143 -33.73 26.74 -1.98
C THR A 143 -34.23 27.47 -0.75
N THR A 144 -34.25 26.80 0.40
CA THR A 144 -34.83 27.32 1.63
C THR A 144 -33.78 27.32 2.75
N PRO A 145 -33.07 28.45 2.99
CA PRO A 145 -32.17 28.57 4.12
C PRO A 145 -32.91 28.43 5.44
N ALA A 146 -32.42 27.57 6.33
CA ALA A 146 -32.96 27.45 7.66
C ALA A 146 -32.07 28.15 8.68
N ARG A 147 -32.69 28.82 9.67
CA ARG A 147 -31.99 29.59 10.69
C ARG A 147 -32.23 29.01 12.06
N SER A 148 -31.13 28.72 12.78
CA SER A 148 -31.22 28.30 14.19
C SER A 148 -31.84 29.40 15.03
N PRO A 149 -32.75 29.11 15.97
CA PRO A 149 -33.28 30.08 16.91
C PRO A 149 -32.21 30.69 17.83
N TYR A 150 -31.05 30.04 17.95
CA TYR A 150 -29.93 30.47 18.79
C TYR A 150 -28.89 31.35 18.05
N ARG A 151 -29.09 31.59 16.76
CA ARG A 151 -28.11 32.31 15.93
C ARG A 151 -27.82 33.75 16.38
N ASP A 152 -28.80 34.39 16.99
CA ASP A 152 -28.68 35.77 17.48
C ASP A 152 -28.54 35.84 19.01
N ARG A 153 -28.12 34.73 19.64
CA ARG A 153 -27.78 34.70 21.05
C ARG A 153 -26.73 35.77 21.36
N PRO A 154 -26.88 36.53 22.47
CA PRO A 154 -25.87 37.52 22.87
C PRO A 154 -24.48 36.95 23.00
N ILE A 155 -23.47 37.74 22.68
CA ILE A 155 -22.05 37.32 22.72
C ILE A 155 -21.68 36.82 24.11
N GLU A 156 -22.05 37.59 25.15
CA GLU A 156 -21.75 37.27 26.55
C GLU A 156 -22.38 35.92 26.98
N GLU A 157 -23.61 35.64 26.54
CA GLU A 157 -24.29 34.39 26.82
C GLU A 157 -23.64 33.23 26.10
N SER A 158 -23.29 33.38 24.82
CA SER A 158 -22.57 32.36 24.06
C SER A 158 -21.20 32.07 24.67
N LEU A 159 -20.49 33.09 25.13
CA LEU A 159 -19.18 32.95 25.77
C LEU A 159 -19.27 32.24 27.11
N ASP A 160 -20.27 32.59 27.94
CA ASP A 160 -20.54 31.91 29.22
C ASP A 160 -20.85 30.44 28.99
N LEU A 161 -21.79 30.13 28.09
CA LEU A 161 -22.17 28.76 27.77
C LEU A 161 -21.00 27.93 27.23
N PHE A 162 -20.17 28.51 26.34
CA PHE A 162 -19.00 27.81 25.80
C PHE A 162 -17.97 27.46 26.90
N ARG A 163 -17.74 28.35 27.84
CA ARG A 163 -16.90 28.11 29.00
C ARG A 163 -17.46 27.03 29.92
N ARG A 164 -18.76 27.00 30.13
CA ARG A 164 -19.46 25.97 30.90
C ARG A 164 -19.49 24.63 30.17
N MET A 165 -19.56 24.62 28.84
CA MET A 165 -19.33 23.41 28.04
C MET A 165 -17.95 22.82 28.33
N LYS A 166 -16.88 23.64 28.34
CA LYS A 166 -15.52 23.22 28.71
C LYS A 166 -15.42 22.74 30.17
N ALA A 167 -16.18 23.35 31.07
CA ALA A 167 -16.22 22.98 32.48
C ALA A 167 -16.96 21.65 32.73
N GLY A 168 -17.57 21.05 31.69
CA GLY A 168 -18.25 19.75 31.78
C GLY A 168 -19.66 19.79 32.37
N GLU A 169 -20.29 20.96 32.38
CA GLU A 169 -21.64 21.11 32.98
C GLU A 169 -22.76 20.47 32.15
N PHE A 170 -22.51 20.20 30.87
CA PHE A 170 -23.54 19.70 29.94
C PHE A 170 -23.21 18.31 29.40
N PRO A 171 -24.24 17.43 29.23
CA PRO A 171 -24.02 16.10 28.67
C PRO A 171 -23.68 16.13 27.17
N ASN A 172 -23.19 14.99 26.66
CA ASN A 172 -22.93 14.79 25.25
C ASN A 172 -24.18 15.11 24.41
N GLY A 173 -23.98 15.89 23.31
CA GLY A 173 -25.06 16.24 22.39
C GLY A 173 -25.97 17.37 22.83
N ALA A 174 -25.80 17.91 24.06
CA ALA A 174 -26.64 19.01 24.54
C ALA A 174 -26.43 20.30 23.75
N MET A 175 -25.22 20.60 23.39
CA MET A 175 -24.84 21.85 22.72
C MET A 175 -23.70 21.64 21.74
N THR A 176 -23.63 22.54 20.75
CA THR A 176 -22.48 22.69 19.84
C THR A 176 -22.11 24.17 19.72
N LEU A 177 -20.85 24.48 19.48
CA LEU A 177 -20.46 25.80 19.00
C LEU A 177 -20.54 25.81 17.47
N ARG A 178 -21.24 26.78 16.90
CA ARG A 178 -21.40 26.94 15.44
C ARG A 178 -20.76 28.24 14.97
N ALA A 179 -20.06 28.17 13.85
CA ALA A 179 -19.63 29.36 13.14
C ALA A 179 -20.85 30.11 12.55
N LYS A 180 -20.82 31.43 12.54
CA LYS A 180 -21.86 32.30 12.00
C LYS A 180 -21.39 32.84 10.65
N ILE A 181 -21.76 32.18 9.56
CA ILE A 181 -21.27 32.46 8.22
C ILE A 181 -22.44 32.91 7.31
N ASP A 182 -22.86 32.04 6.38
CA ASP A 182 -23.88 32.39 5.38
C ASP A 182 -24.91 31.26 5.23
N LEU A 183 -26.10 31.46 5.74
CA LEU A 183 -27.19 30.48 5.66
C LEU A 183 -27.72 30.27 4.24
N ALA A 184 -27.48 31.22 3.32
CA ALA A 184 -27.94 31.17 1.94
C ALA A 184 -26.88 30.54 1.00
N SER A 185 -25.70 30.21 1.52
CA SER A 185 -24.64 29.61 0.71
C SER A 185 -25.09 28.36 -0.03
N GLY A 186 -24.72 28.21 -1.30
CA GLY A 186 -24.87 26.97 -2.05
C GLY A 186 -24.02 25.82 -1.50
N ASN A 187 -22.98 26.14 -0.73
CA ASN A 187 -22.13 25.19 -0.04
C ASN A 187 -22.63 24.97 1.40
N PHE A 188 -23.13 23.76 1.69
CA PHE A 188 -23.64 23.42 3.02
C PHE A 188 -22.59 23.55 4.13
N ASN A 189 -21.30 23.41 3.83
CA ASN A 189 -20.22 23.57 4.80
C ASN A 189 -20.07 25.02 5.29
N LEU A 190 -20.67 25.99 4.63
CA LEU A 190 -20.70 27.39 5.04
C LEU A 190 -22.02 27.80 5.73
N ARG A 191 -22.99 26.91 5.85
CA ARG A 191 -24.28 27.20 6.50
C ARG A 191 -24.21 26.98 8.01
N ASP A 192 -23.51 27.88 8.69
CA ASP A 192 -23.29 27.85 10.13
C ASP A 192 -22.85 26.46 10.64
N PRO A 193 -21.69 25.95 10.20
CA PRO A 193 -21.20 24.63 10.59
C PRO A 193 -20.91 24.54 12.09
N ALA A 194 -21.07 23.37 12.67
CA ALA A 194 -20.56 23.09 14.01
C ALA A 194 -19.03 23.06 13.98
N ILE A 195 -18.38 23.78 14.91
CA ILE A 195 -16.92 23.85 15.05
C ILE A 195 -16.41 23.22 16.35
N TYR A 196 -17.30 23.05 17.38
CA TYR A 196 -17.03 22.30 18.60
C TYR A 196 -18.23 21.44 19.00
N ARG A 197 -17.94 20.30 19.63
CA ARG A 197 -18.94 19.39 20.21
C ARG A 197 -18.55 18.98 21.63
N ILE A 198 -19.54 18.58 22.44
CA ILE A 198 -19.31 17.98 23.76
C ILE A 198 -19.10 16.49 23.59
N ASN A 199 -18.04 15.96 24.19
CA ASN A 199 -17.74 14.52 24.23
C ASN A 199 -16.97 14.21 25.52
N HIS A 200 -17.65 13.60 26.50
CA HIS A 200 -17.06 13.19 27.77
C HIS A 200 -16.32 11.85 27.62
N MET A 201 -15.14 11.91 27.02
CA MET A 201 -14.26 10.75 26.86
C MET A 201 -12.83 11.15 27.24
N THR A 202 -12.13 10.25 27.93
CA THR A 202 -10.71 10.39 28.22
C THR A 202 -9.91 10.34 26.92
N HIS A 203 -9.07 11.34 26.70
CA HIS A 203 -8.21 11.43 25.52
C HIS A 203 -6.84 10.83 25.82
N HIS A 204 -6.26 10.07 24.88
CA HIS A 204 -4.99 9.34 25.08
C HIS A 204 -3.82 10.26 25.51
N ALA A 205 -3.74 11.48 24.97
CA ALA A 205 -2.65 12.42 25.24
C ALA A 205 -2.99 13.47 26.30
N THR A 206 -4.24 13.94 26.37
CA THR A 206 -4.63 15.03 27.27
C THR A 206 -5.44 14.59 28.49
N GLY A 207 -5.73 13.29 28.59
CA GLY A 207 -6.56 12.73 29.68
C GLY A 207 -7.96 13.36 29.73
N ASP A 208 -8.39 13.75 30.92
CA ASP A 208 -9.71 14.35 31.17
C ASP A 208 -9.68 15.90 31.16
N LYS A 209 -8.60 16.52 30.64
CA LYS A 209 -8.49 17.99 30.54
C LYS A 209 -9.60 18.61 29.69
N TRP A 210 -10.08 17.86 28.69
CA TRP A 210 -11.06 18.32 27.72
C TRP A 210 -12.30 17.41 27.73
N CYS A 211 -13.47 18.03 27.64
CA CYS A 211 -14.75 17.37 27.38
C CYS A 211 -15.51 18.02 26.21
N ILE A 212 -14.86 18.98 25.54
CA ILE A 212 -15.28 19.55 24.27
C ILE A 212 -14.14 19.37 23.26
N TYR A 213 -14.47 19.04 22.04
CA TYR A 213 -13.50 18.76 21.00
C TYR A 213 -13.84 19.52 19.72
N PRO A 214 -12.82 20.06 19.02
CA PRO A 214 -13.01 20.73 17.75
C PRO A 214 -13.51 19.76 16.69
N MET A 215 -14.27 20.24 15.74
CA MET A 215 -14.57 19.52 14.51
C MET A 215 -13.39 19.66 13.55
N TYR A 216 -13.20 18.65 12.69
CA TYR A 216 -12.10 18.57 11.72
C TYR A 216 -11.89 19.88 10.93
N ASP A 217 -12.97 20.44 10.37
CA ASP A 217 -12.89 21.65 9.54
C ASP A 217 -12.44 22.91 10.29
N PHE A 218 -12.51 22.90 11.61
CA PHE A 218 -12.00 23.97 12.45
C PHE A 218 -10.58 23.70 12.95
N ALA A 219 -10.29 22.47 13.31
CA ALA A 219 -8.98 22.06 13.83
C ALA A 219 -7.88 22.14 12.76
N HIS A 220 -8.13 21.53 11.62
CA HIS A 220 -7.17 21.33 10.55
C HIS A 220 -6.49 22.64 10.02
N PRO A 221 -7.22 23.72 9.69
CA PRO A 221 -6.58 24.98 9.30
C PRO A 221 -5.73 25.60 10.42
N ILE A 222 -6.14 25.46 11.69
CA ILE A 222 -5.37 25.98 12.83
C ILE A 222 -4.07 25.21 13.00
N GLU A 223 -4.11 23.88 12.93
CA GLU A 223 -2.93 23.02 13.00
C GLU A 223 -1.93 23.35 11.89
N ASP A 224 -2.40 23.44 10.64
CA ASP A 224 -1.57 23.80 9.50
C ASP A 224 -0.89 25.16 9.68
N ALA A 225 -1.64 26.15 10.19
CA ALA A 225 -1.10 27.47 10.44
C ALA A 225 -0.07 27.48 11.59
N MET A 226 -0.34 26.74 12.67
CA MET A 226 0.58 26.63 13.83
C MET A 226 1.89 25.95 13.45
N GLU A 227 1.85 25.00 12.52
CA GLU A 227 3.03 24.32 11.99
C GLU A 227 3.71 25.06 10.83
N HIS A 228 3.23 26.25 10.47
CA HIS A 228 3.75 27.03 9.33
C HIS A 228 3.72 26.27 8.00
N ILE A 229 2.71 25.43 7.80
CA ILE A 229 2.49 24.74 6.51
C ILE A 229 2.26 25.79 5.42
N THR A 230 2.93 25.65 4.29
CA THR A 230 2.68 26.48 3.11
C THR A 230 1.58 25.89 2.23
N HIS A 231 1.71 24.62 1.90
CA HIS A 231 0.80 23.90 1.02
C HIS A 231 0.16 22.73 1.76
N SER A 232 -1.14 22.87 2.02
CA SER A 232 -1.99 21.87 2.67
C SER A 232 -2.59 20.99 1.60
N LEU A 233 -1.91 19.87 1.28
CA LEU A 233 -2.33 18.94 0.23
C LEU A 233 -3.30 17.92 0.82
N CYS A 234 -4.46 17.71 0.20
CA CYS A 234 -5.50 16.81 0.69
C CYS A 234 -6.31 16.16 -0.45
N SER A 235 -7.15 15.19 -0.09
CA SER A 235 -7.98 14.52 -1.10
C SER A 235 -9.15 15.38 -1.56
N LEU A 236 -9.62 15.11 -2.80
CA LEU A 236 -10.66 15.88 -3.49
C LEU A 236 -12.01 15.96 -2.71
N GLU A 237 -12.25 15.06 -1.78
CA GLU A 237 -13.44 15.12 -0.91
C GLU A 237 -13.51 16.41 -0.06
N PHE A 238 -12.37 17.05 0.19
CA PHE A 238 -12.27 18.30 0.94
C PHE A 238 -12.40 19.57 0.08
N GLU A 239 -12.60 19.45 -1.24
CA GLU A 239 -12.75 20.62 -2.11
C GLU A 239 -13.93 21.51 -1.66
N ALA A 240 -15.06 20.90 -1.30
CA ALA A 240 -16.21 21.64 -0.77
C ALA A 240 -15.97 22.20 0.64
N HIS A 241 -14.98 21.73 1.37
CA HIS A 241 -14.58 22.21 2.71
C HIS A 241 -13.58 23.37 2.64
N ARG A 242 -12.82 23.53 1.56
CA ARG A 242 -11.82 24.59 1.40
C ARG A 242 -12.34 26.01 1.68
N PRO A 243 -13.57 26.42 1.30
CA PRO A 243 -14.10 27.74 1.68
C PRO A 243 -14.20 27.94 3.20
N LEU A 244 -14.53 26.88 3.97
CA LEU A 244 -14.55 26.92 5.43
C LEU A 244 -13.13 26.96 6.00
N TYR A 245 -12.21 26.19 5.44
CA TYR A 245 -10.77 26.26 5.77
C TYR A 245 -10.24 27.70 5.64
N ASN A 246 -10.48 28.33 4.50
CA ASN A 246 -10.06 29.71 4.26
C ASN A 246 -10.72 30.69 5.23
N TRP A 247 -12.02 30.51 5.53
CA TRP A 247 -12.73 31.32 6.48
C TRP A 247 -12.10 31.27 7.88
N VAL A 248 -11.69 30.10 8.35
CA VAL A 248 -10.99 29.95 9.64
C VAL A 248 -9.65 30.68 9.62
N ILE A 249 -8.85 30.50 8.56
CA ILE A 249 -7.55 31.19 8.39
C ILE A 249 -7.70 32.71 8.39
N GLU A 250 -8.78 33.23 7.83
CA GLU A 250 -9.02 34.68 7.73
C GLU A 250 -9.50 35.31 9.05
N HIS A 251 -10.24 34.55 9.87
CA HIS A 251 -10.93 35.12 11.03
C HIS A 251 -10.26 34.78 12.37
N CYS A 252 -9.41 33.76 12.42
CA CYS A 252 -8.58 33.41 13.58
C CYS A 252 -7.22 34.12 13.50
N ASP A 253 -6.69 34.53 14.67
CA ASP A 253 -5.35 35.11 14.77
C ASP A 253 -4.31 33.98 14.75
N LEU A 254 -3.73 33.71 13.58
CA LEU A 254 -2.85 32.60 13.31
C LEU A 254 -1.51 33.04 12.73
N PRO A 255 -0.40 32.32 13.01
CA PRO A 255 0.95 32.72 12.61
C PRO A 255 1.24 32.55 11.11
N ALA A 256 0.46 31.75 10.39
CA ALA A 256 0.63 31.49 8.96
C ALA A 256 -0.71 31.40 8.24
N LYS A 257 -0.66 31.48 6.90
CA LYS A 257 -1.84 31.38 6.02
C LYS A 257 -1.60 30.30 4.97
N PRO A 258 -1.77 29.02 5.31
CA PRO A 258 -1.59 27.92 4.37
C PRO A 258 -2.54 28.00 3.17
N ARG A 259 -2.12 27.39 2.04
CA ARG A 259 -2.97 27.20 0.86
C ARG A 259 -3.40 25.75 0.76
N GLN A 260 -4.69 25.48 0.82
CA GLN A 260 -5.23 24.13 0.61
C GLN A 260 -5.35 23.83 -0.90
N ILE A 261 -4.87 22.64 -1.29
CA ILE A 261 -4.91 22.12 -2.68
C ILE A 261 -5.38 20.68 -2.63
N GLU A 262 -6.37 20.31 -3.45
CA GLU A 262 -6.95 18.98 -3.46
C GLU A 262 -6.53 18.19 -4.70
N PHE A 263 -6.36 16.87 -4.49
CA PHE A 263 -6.06 15.89 -5.53
C PHE A 263 -6.98 14.67 -5.44
N ALA A 264 -7.18 13.99 -6.57
CA ALA A 264 -8.03 12.79 -6.62
C ALA A 264 -7.40 11.63 -5.84
N ARG A 265 -8.22 10.93 -5.04
CA ARG A 265 -7.83 9.70 -4.36
C ARG A 265 -7.43 8.60 -5.36
N LEU A 266 -6.64 7.65 -4.88
CA LEU A 266 -6.40 6.42 -5.62
C LEU A 266 -7.66 5.55 -5.60
N GLY A 267 -8.21 5.26 -6.78
CA GLY A 267 -9.10 4.13 -7.02
C GLY A 267 -8.30 2.98 -7.62
N ILE A 268 -8.49 1.77 -7.13
CA ILE A 268 -7.87 0.57 -7.67
C ILE A 268 -8.88 -0.56 -7.69
N ASN A 269 -8.97 -1.29 -8.81
CA ASN A 269 -9.94 -2.38 -8.96
C ASN A 269 -9.57 -3.61 -8.10
N TYR A 270 -10.51 -4.54 -7.93
CA TYR A 270 -10.38 -5.76 -7.10
C TYR A 270 -9.97 -5.49 -5.65
N THR A 271 -10.21 -4.26 -5.14
CA THR A 271 -9.69 -3.82 -3.83
C THR A 271 -10.73 -3.02 -3.07
N VAL A 272 -10.80 -3.23 -1.76
CA VAL A 272 -11.55 -2.41 -0.81
C VAL A 272 -10.55 -1.62 0.03
N MET A 273 -10.74 -0.30 0.13
CA MET A 273 -9.87 0.59 0.91
C MET A 273 -10.59 1.24 2.12
N SER A 274 -11.87 0.93 2.33
CA SER A 274 -12.60 1.40 3.50
C SER A 274 -12.05 0.75 4.78
N LYS A 275 -11.49 1.55 5.71
CA LYS A 275 -10.96 1.07 7.00
C LYS A 275 -11.97 0.20 7.77
N ARG A 276 -13.24 0.60 7.77
CA ARG A 276 -14.32 -0.17 8.43
C ARG A 276 -14.49 -1.55 7.80
N LYS A 277 -14.47 -1.65 6.47
CA LYS A 277 -14.62 -2.92 5.76
C LYS A 277 -13.38 -3.80 5.93
N LEU A 278 -12.18 -3.21 5.89
CA LEU A 278 -10.92 -3.93 6.14
C LEU A 278 -10.87 -4.49 7.57
N ARG A 279 -11.30 -3.71 8.57
CA ARG A 279 -11.42 -4.16 9.96
C ARG A 279 -12.36 -5.36 10.07
N LEU A 280 -13.51 -5.32 9.41
CA LEU A 280 -14.47 -6.43 9.41
C LEU A 280 -13.86 -7.73 8.83
N LEU A 281 -13.02 -7.64 7.78
CA LEU A 281 -12.32 -8.81 7.25
C LEU A 281 -11.39 -9.47 8.29
N VAL A 282 -10.72 -8.64 9.10
CA VAL A 282 -9.82 -9.12 10.16
C VAL A 282 -10.63 -9.70 11.33
N GLU A 283 -11.65 -8.99 11.80
CA GLU A 283 -12.51 -9.40 12.94
C GLU A 283 -13.30 -10.69 12.62
N ASP A 284 -13.78 -10.83 11.39
CA ASP A 284 -14.50 -12.03 10.91
C ASP A 284 -13.55 -13.18 10.47
N HIS A 285 -12.23 -13.02 10.68
CA HIS A 285 -11.23 -14.02 10.30
C HIS A 285 -11.28 -14.44 8.82
N ARG A 286 -11.65 -13.53 7.91
CA ARG A 286 -11.59 -13.74 6.45
C ARG A 286 -10.16 -13.65 5.93
N VAL A 287 -9.31 -12.97 6.65
CA VAL A 287 -7.87 -12.84 6.44
C VAL A 287 -7.13 -13.13 7.73
N ALA A 288 -5.85 -13.45 7.66
CA ALA A 288 -5.02 -13.83 8.82
C ALA A 288 -4.74 -12.65 9.78
N GLY A 289 -4.90 -11.42 9.32
CA GLY A 289 -4.65 -10.20 10.09
C GLY A 289 -4.46 -9.00 9.18
N TRP A 290 -4.06 -7.88 9.75
CA TRP A 290 -3.81 -6.64 9.00
C TRP A 290 -2.64 -6.77 8.02
N ASP A 291 -1.68 -7.65 8.31
CA ASP A 291 -0.53 -7.94 7.45
C ASP A 291 -0.73 -9.15 6.53
N ASP A 292 -1.97 -9.60 6.35
CA ASP A 292 -2.27 -10.66 5.36
C ASP A 292 -1.81 -10.19 3.96
N PRO A 293 -1.01 -11.01 3.23
CA PRO A 293 -0.51 -10.64 1.90
C PRO A 293 -1.56 -10.35 0.83
N ARG A 294 -2.84 -10.63 1.10
CA ARG A 294 -3.99 -10.29 0.23
C ARG A 294 -4.61 -8.94 0.54
N MET A 295 -4.25 -8.35 1.69
CA MET A 295 -4.75 -7.04 2.12
C MET A 295 -4.03 -5.91 1.38
N PRO A 296 -4.72 -4.79 1.10
CA PRO A 296 -4.10 -3.62 0.47
C PRO A 296 -3.31 -2.76 1.45
N THR A 297 -3.15 -3.20 2.70
CA THR A 297 -2.35 -2.53 3.73
C THR A 297 -0.87 -2.54 3.37
N LEU A 298 -0.12 -1.53 3.79
CA LEU A 298 1.33 -1.47 3.53
C LEU A 298 2.07 -2.63 4.18
N CYS A 299 1.71 -2.99 5.41
CA CYS A 299 2.28 -4.16 6.08
C CYS A 299 1.94 -5.47 5.36
N GLY A 300 0.74 -5.60 4.77
CA GLY A 300 0.37 -6.75 3.94
C GLY A 300 1.13 -6.81 2.62
N LEU A 301 1.24 -5.69 1.92
CA LEU A 301 2.03 -5.59 0.69
C LEU A 301 3.52 -5.88 0.95
N ARG A 302 4.10 -5.34 2.03
CA ARG A 302 5.47 -5.61 2.45
C ARG A 302 5.70 -7.10 2.72
N ARG A 303 4.80 -7.75 3.46
CA ARG A 303 4.85 -9.20 3.74
C ARG A 303 4.71 -10.04 2.46
N ARG A 304 3.96 -9.56 1.46
CA ARG A 304 3.86 -10.19 0.13
C ARG A 304 5.12 -10.00 -0.71
N GLY A 305 6.05 -9.14 -0.30
CA GLY A 305 7.31 -8.88 -1.01
C GLY A 305 7.28 -7.68 -1.95
N TYR A 306 6.32 -6.76 -1.79
CA TYR A 306 6.39 -5.46 -2.45
C TYR A 306 7.56 -4.65 -1.90
N THR A 307 8.21 -3.90 -2.77
CA THR A 307 9.34 -3.04 -2.42
C THR A 307 8.91 -1.57 -2.33
N PRO A 308 9.56 -0.75 -1.50
CA PRO A 308 9.32 0.69 -1.48
C PRO A 308 9.43 1.32 -2.87
N LYS A 309 10.44 0.91 -3.64
CA LYS A 309 10.69 1.41 -4.99
C LYS A 309 9.54 1.08 -5.95
N SER A 310 9.00 -0.16 -5.91
CA SER A 310 7.87 -0.54 -6.77
C SER A 310 6.61 0.26 -6.48
N ILE A 311 6.32 0.54 -5.18
CA ILE A 311 5.16 1.32 -4.76
C ILE A 311 5.34 2.80 -5.13
N ARG A 312 6.52 3.38 -4.89
CA ARG A 312 6.80 4.77 -5.30
C ARG A 312 6.70 4.94 -6.81
N ASN A 313 7.29 4.03 -7.59
CA ASN A 313 7.18 4.01 -9.05
C ASN A 313 5.72 3.90 -9.53
N PHE A 314 4.93 3.05 -8.88
CA PHE A 314 3.49 2.97 -9.17
C PHE A 314 2.79 4.30 -8.92
N CYS A 315 2.99 4.94 -7.75
CA CYS A 315 2.39 6.22 -7.41
C CYS A 315 2.81 7.34 -8.36
N GLU A 316 4.08 7.39 -8.75
CA GLU A 316 4.61 8.36 -9.72
C GLU A 316 3.96 8.19 -11.10
N ARG A 317 3.87 6.97 -11.60
CA ARG A 317 3.34 6.68 -12.94
C ARG A 317 1.84 6.87 -13.08
N ILE A 318 1.05 6.66 -12.03
CA ILE A 318 -0.39 6.99 -12.05
C ILE A 318 -0.62 8.49 -12.01
N GLY A 319 0.38 9.27 -11.56
CA GLY A 319 0.36 10.72 -11.55
C GLY A 319 -0.66 11.35 -10.58
N VAL A 320 -0.76 12.68 -10.68
CA VAL A 320 -1.64 13.51 -9.86
C VAL A 320 -2.70 14.14 -10.73
N ALA A 321 -3.96 13.88 -10.41
CA ALA A 321 -5.11 14.37 -11.18
C ALA A 321 -6.18 14.99 -10.25
N LYS A 322 -7.04 15.85 -10.83
CA LYS A 322 -8.25 16.39 -10.17
C LYS A 322 -9.50 15.54 -10.43
N ALA A 323 -9.45 14.57 -11.35
CA ALA A 323 -10.56 13.68 -11.64
C ALA A 323 -10.31 12.31 -11.02
N ALA A 324 -11.32 11.74 -10.37
CA ALA A 324 -11.25 10.39 -9.86
C ALA A 324 -11.13 9.39 -11.03
N SER A 325 -10.22 8.44 -10.91
CA SER A 325 -10.03 7.35 -11.85
C SER A 325 -9.73 6.06 -11.11
N THR A 326 -10.07 4.94 -11.71
CA THR A 326 -9.73 3.61 -11.19
C THR A 326 -8.55 3.05 -11.97
N VAL A 327 -7.51 2.66 -11.27
CA VAL A 327 -6.29 2.06 -11.81
C VAL A 327 -6.42 0.54 -11.73
N GLU A 328 -5.89 -0.18 -12.70
CA GLU A 328 -5.87 -1.64 -12.68
C GLU A 328 -4.87 -2.16 -11.62
N TYR A 329 -5.30 -3.13 -10.79
CA TYR A 329 -4.40 -3.81 -9.84
C TYR A 329 -3.21 -4.46 -10.56
N ALA A 330 -3.43 -4.96 -11.78
CA ALA A 330 -2.38 -5.50 -12.63
C ALA A 330 -1.24 -4.50 -12.89
N PHE A 331 -1.50 -3.19 -12.87
CA PHE A 331 -0.47 -2.17 -13.02
C PHE A 331 0.43 -2.06 -11.78
N LEU A 332 -0.13 -2.22 -10.56
CA LEU A 332 0.64 -2.31 -9.33
C LEU A 332 1.57 -3.54 -9.36
N GLU A 333 1.05 -4.69 -9.80
CA GLU A 333 1.86 -5.90 -9.99
C GLU A 333 2.92 -5.74 -11.09
N HIS A 334 2.62 -5.01 -12.16
CA HIS A 334 3.57 -4.69 -13.22
C HIS A 334 4.78 -3.90 -12.66
N CYS A 335 4.54 -2.84 -11.87
CA CYS A 335 5.61 -2.05 -11.24
C CYS A 335 6.47 -2.90 -10.30
N LEU A 336 5.87 -3.84 -9.56
CA LEU A 336 6.62 -4.78 -8.73
C LEU A 336 7.48 -5.72 -9.59
N ARG A 337 6.91 -6.24 -10.68
CA ARG A 337 7.60 -7.18 -11.58
C ARG A 337 8.81 -6.52 -12.24
N GLU A 338 8.69 -5.26 -12.66
CA GLU A 338 9.82 -4.49 -13.20
C GLU A 338 10.95 -4.36 -12.17
N ASP A 339 10.65 -3.99 -10.93
CA ASP A 339 11.66 -3.84 -9.89
C ASP A 339 12.32 -5.18 -9.53
N LEU A 340 11.53 -6.24 -9.35
CA LEU A 340 12.04 -7.57 -9.01
C LEU A 340 12.80 -8.22 -10.18
N ASN A 341 12.50 -7.84 -11.42
CA ASN A 341 13.30 -8.30 -12.55
C ASN A 341 14.75 -7.83 -12.48
N GLU A 342 14.99 -6.66 -11.92
CA GLU A 342 16.34 -6.10 -11.77
C GLU A 342 17.03 -6.53 -10.46
N THR A 343 16.25 -6.82 -9.41
CA THR A 343 16.81 -6.94 -8.06
C THR A 343 16.78 -8.36 -7.47
N ALA A 344 15.90 -9.25 -7.98
CA ALA A 344 15.70 -10.56 -7.37
C ALA A 344 16.79 -11.57 -7.80
N THR A 345 17.32 -12.30 -6.84
CA THR A 345 18.23 -13.41 -7.08
C THR A 345 17.52 -14.55 -7.83
N ARG A 346 18.12 -15.02 -8.93
CA ARG A 346 17.60 -16.17 -9.70
C ARG A 346 17.93 -17.47 -8.98
N THR A 347 16.92 -18.24 -8.61
CA THR A 347 17.07 -19.55 -7.95
C THR A 347 16.17 -20.57 -8.60
N MET A 348 16.41 -21.85 -8.34
CA MET A 348 15.53 -22.91 -8.78
C MET A 348 14.73 -23.46 -7.61
N ALA A 349 13.45 -23.67 -7.84
CA ALA A 349 12.52 -24.30 -6.92
C ALA A 349 11.53 -25.12 -7.72
N VAL A 350 11.01 -26.18 -7.14
CA VAL A 350 10.03 -27.09 -7.74
C VAL A 350 8.81 -27.11 -6.84
N LEU A 351 7.68 -26.65 -7.35
CA LEU A 351 6.45 -26.52 -6.57
C LEU A 351 5.63 -27.80 -6.57
N HIS A 352 5.60 -28.52 -7.70
CA HIS A 352 4.91 -29.79 -7.85
C HIS A 352 5.94 -30.90 -8.20
N PRO A 353 6.71 -31.37 -7.22
CA PRO A 353 7.86 -32.22 -7.48
C PRO A 353 7.49 -33.61 -7.99
N VAL A 354 8.14 -34.02 -9.07
CA VAL A 354 8.27 -35.42 -9.50
C VAL A 354 9.75 -35.76 -9.59
N ARG A 355 10.12 -36.99 -9.21
CA ARG A 355 11.51 -37.45 -9.26
C ARG A 355 11.96 -37.62 -10.71
N LEU A 356 13.20 -37.21 -11.01
CA LEU A 356 13.90 -37.52 -12.24
C LEU A 356 15.18 -38.28 -11.90
N THR A 357 15.35 -39.47 -12.46
CA THR A 357 16.56 -40.27 -12.28
C THR A 357 17.37 -40.31 -13.57
N VAL A 358 18.63 -39.87 -13.49
CA VAL A 358 19.59 -39.94 -14.60
C VAL A 358 20.27 -41.31 -14.57
N THR A 359 19.74 -42.27 -15.33
CA THR A 359 20.07 -43.71 -15.24
C THR A 359 21.51 -44.05 -15.57
N ASN A 360 22.16 -43.28 -16.44
CA ASN A 360 23.56 -43.46 -16.82
C ASN A 360 24.54 -42.58 -16.03
N TYR A 361 24.07 -41.82 -15.01
CA TYR A 361 24.95 -41.08 -14.11
C TYR A 361 25.45 -42.00 -12.98
N PRO A 362 26.77 -42.01 -12.66
CA PRO A 362 27.32 -42.92 -11.66
C PRO A 362 26.64 -42.78 -10.29
N GLU A 363 26.27 -43.90 -9.71
CA GLU A 363 25.66 -43.95 -8.38
C GLU A 363 26.63 -43.42 -7.31
N GLY A 364 26.11 -42.60 -6.38
CA GLY A 364 26.89 -41.97 -5.32
C GLY A 364 27.81 -40.84 -5.78
N LYS A 365 27.88 -40.53 -7.07
CA LYS A 365 28.61 -39.39 -7.57
C LYS A 365 27.76 -38.11 -7.46
N SER A 366 28.39 -37.03 -7.06
CA SER A 366 27.83 -35.68 -7.17
C SER A 366 28.89 -34.71 -7.73
N GLU A 367 28.44 -33.65 -8.33
CA GLU A 367 29.31 -32.57 -8.78
C GLU A 367 28.65 -31.21 -8.54
N VAL A 368 29.46 -30.17 -8.51
CA VAL A 368 29.04 -28.81 -8.26
C VAL A 368 29.15 -27.97 -9.53
N PHE A 369 28.12 -27.20 -9.79
CA PHE A 369 28.10 -26.19 -10.85
C PHE A 369 28.04 -24.79 -10.22
N THR A 370 28.80 -23.86 -10.78
CA THR A 370 28.71 -22.45 -10.45
C THR A 370 27.74 -21.79 -11.40
N VAL A 371 26.72 -21.15 -10.87
CA VAL A 371 25.69 -20.43 -11.65
C VAL A 371 25.55 -18.98 -11.21
N GLU A 372 25.21 -18.11 -12.15
CA GLU A 372 25.01 -16.68 -11.87
C GLU A 372 23.75 -16.45 -11.04
N ASN A 373 23.83 -15.51 -10.09
CA ASN A 373 22.69 -15.07 -9.32
C ASN A 373 21.74 -14.16 -10.12
N HIS A 374 22.26 -13.49 -11.15
CA HIS A 374 21.46 -12.66 -12.04
C HIS A 374 22.12 -12.58 -13.44
N PRO A 375 21.36 -12.75 -14.54
CA PRO A 375 21.94 -12.79 -15.89
C PRO A 375 22.47 -11.43 -16.36
N ASN A 376 21.91 -10.32 -15.87
CA ASN A 376 22.27 -8.96 -16.30
C ASN A 376 23.06 -8.18 -15.24
N HIS A 377 23.24 -8.76 -14.04
CA HIS A 377 23.88 -8.12 -12.89
C HIS A 377 25.00 -9.00 -12.33
N PRO A 378 26.19 -9.05 -13.01
CA PRO A 378 27.33 -9.88 -12.57
C PRO A 378 27.81 -9.53 -11.14
N GLU A 379 27.59 -8.27 -10.72
CA GLU A 379 27.90 -7.80 -9.36
C GLU A 379 27.12 -8.51 -8.27
N MET A 380 25.99 -9.15 -8.57
CA MET A 380 25.25 -10.00 -7.63
C MET A 380 25.96 -11.34 -7.37
N GLY A 381 27.04 -11.63 -8.10
CA GLY A 381 27.87 -12.79 -7.90
C GLY A 381 27.27 -14.10 -8.41
N THR A 382 27.83 -15.19 -7.90
CA THR A 382 27.47 -16.57 -8.29
C THR A 382 27.15 -17.38 -7.06
N ARG A 383 26.49 -18.53 -7.26
CA ARG A 383 26.28 -19.56 -6.25
C ARG A 383 26.60 -20.94 -6.78
N GLU A 384 26.75 -21.89 -5.89
CA GLU A 384 26.97 -23.29 -6.19
C GLU A 384 25.66 -24.07 -6.13
N ILE A 385 25.42 -24.94 -7.13
CA ILE A 385 24.33 -25.91 -7.15
C ILE A 385 24.90 -27.32 -7.30
N THR A 386 24.36 -28.26 -6.56
CA THR A 386 24.76 -29.69 -6.64
C THR A 386 23.94 -30.39 -7.69
N PHE A 387 24.60 -31.29 -8.43
CA PHE A 387 23.98 -32.22 -9.37
C PHE A 387 24.36 -33.63 -9.02
N SER A 388 23.38 -34.51 -8.95
CA SER A 388 23.57 -35.95 -8.76
C SER A 388 22.68 -36.75 -9.70
N ARG A 389 22.62 -38.06 -9.49
CA ARG A 389 21.77 -38.99 -10.24
C ARG A 389 20.27 -38.68 -10.08
N ASP A 390 19.88 -38.23 -8.90
CA ASP A 390 18.48 -38.08 -8.50
C ASP A 390 18.14 -36.57 -8.35
N LEU A 391 17.11 -36.14 -9.07
CA LEU A 391 16.69 -34.75 -9.15
C LEU A 391 15.18 -34.63 -8.89
N TRP A 392 14.74 -33.43 -8.56
CA TRP A 392 13.32 -33.01 -8.60
C TRP A 392 13.11 -32.09 -9.77
N ILE A 393 12.00 -32.30 -10.50
CA ILE A 393 11.51 -31.41 -11.57
C ILE A 393 10.02 -31.16 -11.38
N GLU A 394 9.48 -30.14 -12.08
CA GLU A 394 8.03 -29.93 -12.11
C GLU A 394 7.32 -31.11 -12.80
N ALA A 395 6.25 -31.61 -12.19
CA ALA A 395 5.42 -32.64 -12.78
C ALA A 395 4.92 -32.25 -14.18
N ASP A 396 4.60 -30.99 -14.39
CA ASP A 396 4.15 -30.44 -15.66
C ASP A 396 5.25 -30.38 -16.74
N ASP A 397 6.50 -30.63 -16.39
CA ASP A 397 7.60 -30.68 -17.36
C ASP A 397 7.70 -32.07 -18.04
N PHE A 398 6.85 -33.00 -17.65
CA PHE A 398 6.81 -34.34 -18.24
C PHE A 398 5.43 -34.69 -18.79
N MET A 399 5.40 -35.41 -19.92
CA MET A 399 4.22 -36.07 -20.49
C MET A 399 4.63 -37.46 -21.00
N GLU A 400 3.76 -38.45 -20.84
CA GLU A 400 4.00 -39.79 -21.39
C GLU A 400 3.89 -39.82 -22.91
N GLU A 401 2.88 -39.14 -23.45
CA GLU A 401 2.67 -38.99 -24.87
C GLU A 401 2.65 -37.51 -25.23
N LYS A 402 3.35 -37.13 -26.27
CA LYS A 402 3.42 -35.75 -26.74
C LYS A 402 2.08 -35.28 -27.26
N VAL A 403 1.56 -34.22 -26.66
CA VAL A 403 0.35 -33.51 -27.12
C VAL A 403 0.72 -32.13 -27.66
N GLY A 404 0.33 -31.85 -28.89
CA GLY A 404 0.47 -30.54 -29.52
C GLY A 404 1.89 -29.99 -29.56
N LYS A 405 2.07 -28.72 -29.16
CA LYS A 405 3.38 -28.01 -29.13
C LYS A 405 4.12 -28.18 -27.79
N PHE A 406 4.06 -29.36 -27.19
CA PHE A 406 4.84 -29.65 -25.98
C PHE A 406 6.29 -29.97 -26.36
N PHE A 407 7.26 -29.22 -25.84
CA PHE A 407 8.69 -29.36 -26.15
C PHE A 407 9.53 -29.75 -24.93
N ARG A 408 8.89 -30.06 -23.78
CA ARG A 408 9.55 -30.52 -22.57
C ARG A 408 9.77 -32.03 -22.59
N LEU A 409 9.88 -32.72 -21.45
CA LEU A 409 10.20 -34.17 -21.39
C LEU A 409 9.03 -35.04 -21.84
N PHE A 410 9.31 -35.93 -22.74
CA PHE A 410 8.51 -37.13 -23.10
C PHE A 410 9.46 -38.18 -23.65
N PRO A 411 9.13 -39.48 -23.66
CA PRO A 411 10.02 -40.52 -24.14
C PRO A 411 10.61 -40.21 -25.52
N GLY A 412 11.94 -40.20 -25.58
CA GLY A 412 12.73 -39.91 -26.79
C GLY A 412 13.08 -38.40 -26.98
N ASN A 413 12.53 -37.49 -26.21
CA ASN A 413 12.85 -36.06 -26.31
C ASN A 413 14.00 -35.64 -25.39
N GLU A 414 14.74 -34.61 -25.82
CA GLU A 414 15.83 -33.99 -25.08
C GLU A 414 15.44 -32.61 -24.54
N VAL A 415 15.90 -32.31 -23.32
CA VAL A 415 15.84 -30.98 -22.74
C VAL A 415 17.17 -30.62 -22.10
N ARG A 416 17.38 -29.30 -21.93
CA ARG A 416 18.48 -28.78 -21.13
C ARG A 416 18.04 -28.65 -19.68
N LEU A 417 18.76 -29.29 -18.75
CA LEU A 417 18.70 -28.97 -17.35
C LEU A 417 19.46 -27.66 -17.10
N LYS A 418 18.80 -26.64 -16.62
CA LYS A 418 19.38 -25.28 -16.49
C LYS A 418 20.72 -25.31 -15.76
N GLY A 419 21.78 -24.86 -16.45
CA GLY A 419 23.13 -24.75 -15.89
C GLY A 419 23.88 -26.09 -15.70
N ALA A 420 23.30 -27.24 -16.09
CA ALA A 420 23.93 -28.54 -15.91
C ALA A 420 24.14 -29.30 -17.24
N TYR A 421 23.27 -30.22 -17.59
CA TYR A 421 23.42 -31.11 -18.75
C TYR A 421 22.19 -31.13 -19.65
N VAL A 422 22.36 -31.61 -20.86
CA VAL A 422 21.25 -32.10 -21.69
C VAL A 422 20.89 -33.51 -21.25
N VAL A 423 19.60 -33.78 -21.08
CA VAL A 423 19.07 -35.09 -20.75
C VAL A 423 18.02 -35.53 -21.77
N LYS A 424 17.99 -36.81 -22.09
CA LYS A 424 17.03 -37.47 -22.96
C LYS A 424 16.12 -38.37 -22.14
N CYS A 425 14.82 -38.16 -22.24
CA CYS A 425 13.84 -38.99 -21.54
C CYS A 425 13.80 -40.39 -22.18
N THR A 426 13.89 -41.42 -21.34
CA THR A 426 13.80 -42.84 -21.75
C THR A 426 12.47 -43.49 -21.35
N GLY A 427 11.77 -42.92 -20.36
CA GLY A 427 10.49 -43.43 -19.87
C GLY A 427 10.08 -42.87 -18.52
N CYS A 428 9.17 -43.57 -17.85
CA CYS A 428 8.72 -43.20 -16.50
C CYS A 428 8.31 -44.45 -15.70
N ILE A 429 8.26 -44.30 -14.37
CA ILE A 429 7.70 -45.25 -13.42
C ILE A 429 6.40 -44.68 -12.88
N LYS A 430 5.40 -45.57 -12.70
CA LYS A 430 4.09 -45.21 -12.16
C LYS A 430 3.77 -45.99 -10.91
N ASP A 431 2.94 -45.42 -10.06
CA ASP A 431 2.32 -46.14 -8.95
C ASP A 431 1.15 -47.02 -9.40
N ALA A 432 0.50 -47.68 -8.42
CA ALA A 432 -0.62 -48.57 -8.67
C ALA A 432 -1.86 -47.85 -9.27
N ASP A 433 -1.97 -46.55 -9.06
CA ASP A 433 -3.07 -45.69 -9.56
C ASP A 433 -2.76 -45.10 -10.95
N GLY A 434 -1.59 -45.44 -11.50
CA GLY A 434 -1.14 -44.97 -12.82
C GLY A 434 -0.55 -43.57 -12.81
N LYS A 435 -0.32 -42.95 -11.65
CA LYS A 435 0.34 -41.64 -11.52
C LYS A 435 1.84 -41.79 -11.69
N VAL A 436 2.44 -40.90 -12.47
CA VAL A 436 3.91 -40.87 -12.64
C VAL A 436 4.56 -40.45 -11.33
N THR A 437 5.46 -41.30 -10.83
CA THR A 437 6.26 -41.09 -9.61
C THR A 437 7.71 -40.77 -9.91
N GLU A 438 8.21 -41.23 -11.07
CA GLU A 438 9.59 -41.01 -11.46
C GLU A 438 9.73 -40.95 -12.99
N VAL A 439 10.53 -39.99 -13.46
CA VAL A 439 10.91 -39.83 -14.87
C VAL A 439 12.32 -40.34 -15.04
N LEU A 440 12.55 -41.19 -16.04
CA LEU A 440 13.84 -41.81 -16.34
C LEU A 440 14.49 -41.05 -17.50
N CYS A 441 15.75 -40.66 -17.31
CA CYS A 441 16.51 -39.92 -18.34
C CYS A 441 17.94 -40.47 -18.42
N GLU A 442 18.58 -40.26 -19.56
CA GLU A 442 20.02 -40.39 -19.76
C GLU A 442 20.62 -39.01 -20.03
N TYR A 443 21.77 -38.66 -19.40
CA TYR A 443 22.45 -37.40 -19.66
C TYR A 443 23.51 -37.59 -20.76
N ASP A 444 23.77 -36.49 -21.47
CA ASP A 444 24.87 -36.35 -22.40
C ASP A 444 26.10 -35.81 -21.65
N PRO A 445 27.15 -36.63 -21.42
CA PRO A 445 28.33 -36.19 -20.67
C PRO A 445 29.08 -35.03 -21.31
N ASP A 446 28.98 -34.88 -22.64
CA ASP A 446 29.70 -33.85 -23.41
C ASP A 446 28.91 -32.50 -23.44
N SER A 447 27.77 -32.45 -22.78
CA SER A 447 26.90 -31.23 -22.70
C SER A 447 27.04 -30.47 -21.39
N ARG A 448 28.17 -30.57 -20.67
CA ARG A 448 28.38 -29.89 -19.40
C ARG A 448 28.23 -28.36 -19.57
N GLY A 449 27.37 -27.74 -18.75
CA GLY A 449 26.97 -26.33 -18.88
C GLY A 449 25.68 -26.15 -19.69
N GLY A 450 25.15 -27.23 -20.32
CA GLY A 450 23.84 -27.26 -20.96
C GLY A 450 23.85 -27.16 -22.48
N ASP A 451 25.02 -27.07 -23.13
CA ASP A 451 25.11 -27.08 -24.57
C ASP A 451 25.80 -28.37 -25.07
N PRO A 452 25.19 -29.07 -26.04
CA PRO A 452 25.75 -30.31 -26.56
C PRO A 452 26.96 -30.03 -27.47
N ALA A 453 28.04 -30.85 -27.34
CA ALA A 453 29.28 -30.67 -28.08
C ALA A 453 29.13 -30.76 -29.62
N ASP A 454 28.12 -31.50 -30.08
CA ASP A 454 27.82 -31.69 -31.51
C ASP A 454 27.01 -30.51 -32.11
N GLY A 455 26.65 -29.50 -31.32
CA GLY A 455 25.95 -28.32 -31.75
C GLY A 455 24.47 -28.53 -32.10
N ARG A 456 23.85 -29.69 -31.75
CA ARG A 456 22.44 -29.92 -31.98
C ARG A 456 21.58 -28.98 -31.17
N LYS A 457 20.45 -28.54 -31.72
CA LYS A 457 19.59 -27.55 -31.09
C LYS A 457 18.64 -28.19 -30.07
N ILE A 458 18.79 -27.84 -28.80
CA ILE A 458 17.87 -28.20 -27.73
C ILE A 458 16.78 -27.15 -27.62
N LYS A 459 15.51 -27.56 -27.78
CA LYS A 459 14.36 -26.66 -27.88
C LYS A 459 13.85 -26.12 -26.54
N SER A 460 14.12 -26.81 -25.44
CA SER A 460 13.56 -26.47 -24.13
C SER A 460 14.61 -26.57 -23.03
N THR A 461 14.50 -25.66 -22.06
CA THR A 461 15.27 -25.68 -20.81
C THR A 461 14.27 -25.78 -19.65
N ILE A 462 14.51 -26.72 -18.73
CA ILE A 462 13.74 -26.88 -17.50
C ILE A 462 14.61 -26.57 -16.28
N HIS A 463 13.99 -26.13 -15.19
CA HIS A 463 14.65 -25.99 -13.90
C HIS A 463 14.52 -27.29 -13.11
N TRP A 464 15.36 -27.44 -12.12
CA TRP A 464 15.50 -28.67 -11.34
C TRP A 464 16.19 -28.35 -10.01
N VAL A 465 16.08 -29.25 -9.04
CA VAL A 465 16.91 -29.23 -7.82
C VAL A 465 17.41 -30.64 -7.52
N ASP A 466 18.60 -30.73 -6.93
CA ASP A 466 19.19 -32.03 -6.55
C ASP A 466 18.41 -32.67 -5.40
N ALA A 467 18.05 -33.93 -5.51
CA ALA A 467 17.19 -34.62 -4.54
C ALA A 467 17.84 -34.83 -3.17
N HIS A 468 19.18 -34.85 -3.11
CA HIS A 468 19.92 -35.09 -1.86
C HIS A 468 20.18 -33.78 -1.07
N THR A 469 20.22 -32.62 -1.74
CA THR A 469 20.53 -31.34 -1.12
C THR A 469 19.33 -30.38 -1.07
N ALA A 470 18.27 -30.69 -1.81
CA ALA A 470 17.04 -29.86 -1.79
C ALA A 470 16.43 -29.80 -0.40
N VAL A 471 15.88 -28.63 -0.09
CA VAL A 471 15.18 -28.36 1.15
C VAL A 471 13.67 -28.38 0.92
N ASP A 472 12.94 -28.98 1.84
CA ASP A 472 11.47 -28.94 1.84
C ASP A 472 10.99 -27.58 2.25
N ALA A 473 10.02 -27.03 1.52
CA ALA A 473 9.45 -25.72 1.79
C ALA A 473 7.93 -25.70 1.60
N GLU A 474 7.29 -24.80 2.31
CA GLU A 474 5.92 -24.36 2.04
C GLU A 474 5.94 -23.16 1.09
N VAL A 475 5.07 -23.16 0.11
CA VAL A 475 4.90 -22.03 -0.82
C VAL A 475 3.45 -21.59 -0.81
N ARG A 476 3.25 -20.29 -0.60
CA ARG A 476 1.94 -19.66 -0.58
C ARG A 476 1.73 -18.87 -1.87
N LEU A 477 0.72 -19.24 -2.64
CA LEU A 477 0.35 -18.60 -3.88
C LEU A 477 -0.87 -17.70 -3.65
N TYR A 478 -0.70 -16.39 -3.85
CA TYR A 478 -1.76 -15.41 -3.65
C TYR A 478 -2.37 -14.96 -4.97
N SER A 479 -3.69 -14.82 -4.99
CA SER A 479 -4.50 -14.16 -6.01
C SER A 479 -5.20 -12.94 -5.40
N ASN A 480 -5.98 -12.20 -6.20
CA ASN A 480 -6.78 -11.09 -5.70
C ASN A 480 -7.75 -11.58 -4.61
N LEU A 481 -7.85 -10.82 -3.51
CA LEU A 481 -8.77 -11.11 -2.41
C LEU A 481 -10.24 -11.08 -2.86
N PHE A 482 -10.55 -10.26 -3.86
CA PHE A 482 -11.87 -10.14 -4.45
C PHE A 482 -11.87 -10.63 -5.89
N SER A 483 -12.95 -11.33 -6.29
CA SER A 483 -13.17 -11.79 -7.66
C SER A 483 -13.85 -10.73 -8.54
N ASP A 484 -14.49 -9.75 -7.91
CA ASP A 484 -15.19 -8.64 -8.58
C ASP A 484 -14.25 -7.44 -8.76
N PRO A 485 -14.20 -6.78 -9.92
CA PRO A 485 -13.38 -5.59 -10.14
C PRO A 485 -13.82 -4.38 -9.32
N GLU A 486 -15.09 -4.31 -8.90
CA GLU A 486 -15.67 -3.21 -8.12
C GLU A 486 -16.36 -3.74 -6.85
N PRO A 487 -15.63 -4.34 -5.91
CA PRO A 487 -16.23 -4.99 -4.74
C PRO A 487 -16.85 -3.99 -3.74
N ASP A 488 -16.48 -2.71 -3.85
CA ASP A 488 -16.93 -1.62 -2.97
C ASP A 488 -18.09 -0.79 -3.55
N ALA A 489 -18.68 -1.21 -4.70
CA ALA A 489 -19.82 -0.54 -5.30
C ALA A 489 -21.04 -0.50 -4.36
N ALA A 490 -21.80 0.60 -4.42
CA ALA A 490 -22.84 0.91 -3.44
C ALA A 490 -23.99 -0.13 -3.39
N ASP A 491 -24.21 -0.83 -4.50
CA ASP A 491 -25.26 -1.86 -4.67
C ASP A 491 -24.80 -3.26 -4.28
N LYS A 492 -23.54 -3.43 -3.82
CA LYS A 492 -22.95 -4.73 -3.52
C LYS A 492 -22.65 -4.90 -2.01
N ASN A 493 -22.81 -6.15 -1.56
CA ASN A 493 -22.18 -6.56 -0.31
C ASN A 493 -20.77 -7.07 -0.64
N PHE A 494 -19.73 -6.37 -0.21
CA PHE A 494 -18.34 -6.68 -0.53
C PHE A 494 -17.90 -8.08 -0.04
N LEU A 495 -18.53 -8.63 1.00
CA LEU A 495 -18.25 -9.98 1.49
C LEU A 495 -18.61 -11.07 0.47
N ASP A 496 -19.63 -10.82 -0.34
CA ASP A 496 -20.05 -11.76 -1.40
C ASP A 496 -19.11 -11.75 -2.61
N CYS A 497 -18.26 -10.73 -2.68
CA CYS A 497 -17.25 -10.59 -3.74
C CYS A 497 -15.90 -11.24 -3.38
N LEU A 498 -15.76 -11.86 -2.19
CA LEU A 498 -14.53 -12.51 -1.79
C LEU A 498 -14.20 -13.69 -2.71
N ASN A 499 -12.93 -13.79 -3.07
CA ASN A 499 -12.40 -14.89 -3.87
C ASN A 499 -12.00 -16.06 -2.95
N PRO A 500 -12.71 -17.20 -2.99
CA PRO A 500 -12.38 -18.36 -2.17
C PRO A 500 -11.01 -18.96 -2.50
N ASP A 501 -10.54 -18.77 -3.74
CA ASP A 501 -9.27 -19.29 -4.24
C ASP A 501 -8.14 -18.24 -4.17
N SER A 502 -8.29 -17.24 -3.27
CA SER A 502 -7.32 -16.16 -3.12
C SER A 502 -5.98 -16.59 -2.50
N LEU A 503 -5.94 -17.76 -1.88
CA LEU A 503 -4.74 -18.35 -1.27
C LEU A 503 -4.70 -19.86 -1.53
N GLU A 504 -3.62 -20.32 -2.14
CA GLU A 504 -3.26 -21.74 -2.27
C GLU A 504 -1.95 -21.99 -1.50
N ILE A 505 -1.96 -22.99 -0.64
CA ILE A 505 -0.78 -23.41 0.15
C ILE A 505 -0.27 -24.73 -0.40
N LEU A 506 0.97 -24.71 -0.88
CA LEU A 506 1.66 -25.89 -1.40
C LEU A 506 2.67 -26.36 -0.36
N SER A 507 2.52 -27.60 0.08
CA SER A 507 3.46 -28.26 0.99
C SER A 507 4.38 -29.22 0.24
N GLY A 508 5.61 -29.41 0.76
CA GLY A 508 6.56 -30.34 0.17
C GLY A 508 7.19 -29.88 -1.15
N CYS A 509 7.12 -28.59 -1.44
CA CYS A 509 7.92 -27.98 -2.50
C CYS A 509 9.40 -28.20 -2.23
N LYS A 510 10.22 -28.28 -3.29
CA LYS A 510 11.67 -28.50 -3.19
C LYS A 510 12.41 -27.25 -3.66
N VAL A 511 13.23 -26.67 -2.79
CA VAL A 511 14.03 -25.48 -3.09
C VAL A 511 15.52 -25.78 -3.02
N GLU A 512 16.34 -24.96 -3.68
CA GLU A 512 17.81 -25.06 -3.62
C GLU A 512 18.30 -24.98 -2.17
N ALA A 513 19.38 -25.71 -1.87
CA ALA A 513 20.09 -25.62 -0.60
C ALA A 513 20.55 -24.17 -0.34
N GLY A 514 20.44 -23.74 0.91
CA GLY A 514 20.75 -22.37 1.33
C GLY A 514 19.51 -21.47 1.45
N LEU A 515 18.41 -21.81 0.77
CA LEU A 515 17.16 -21.04 0.86
C LEU A 515 16.44 -21.24 2.22
N GLU A 516 16.78 -22.26 3.00
CA GLU A 516 16.31 -22.44 4.38
C GLU A 516 16.74 -21.30 5.30
N ARG A 517 17.77 -20.52 4.91
CA ARG A 517 18.28 -19.36 5.65
C ARG A 517 17.80 -18.03 5.08
N ALA A 518 16.93 -18.10 4.07
CA ALA A 518 16.38 -16.89 3.48
C ALA A 518 15.53 -16.13 4.49
N ALA A 519 15.72 -14.82 4.55
CA ALA A 519 14.97 -13.93 5.45
C ALA A 519 14.54 -12.66 4.69
N ALA A 520 13.38 -12.09 5.08
CA ALA A 520 12.94 -10.81 4.56
C ALA A 520 13.99 -9.71 4.85
N PRO A 521 14.24 -8.76 3.91
CA PRO A 521 13.45 -8.46 2.72
C PRO A 521 13.97 -9.14 1.41
N ALA A 522 14.67 -10.27 1.51
CA ALA A 522 15.22 -10.93 0.32
C ALA A 522 14.12 -11.28 -0.71
N ALA A 523 14.46 -11.12 -2.00
CA ALA A 523 13.58 -11.46 -3.10
C ALA A 523 14.26 -12.44 -4.06
N TYR A 524 13.51 -13.44 -4.49
CA TYR A 524 13.97 -14.49 -5.37
C TYR A 524 13.07 -14.62 -6.60
N GLN A 525 13.65 -14.80 -7.76
CA GLN A 525 12.91 -15.36 -8.86
C GLN A 525 13.07 -16.88 -8.82
N PHE A 526 12.02 -17.61 -8.49
CA PHE A 526 11.97 -19.04 -8.78
C PHE A 526 11.80 -19.20 -10.28
N MET A 527 12.86 -19.62 -10.93
CA MET A 527 12.98 -19.58 -12.38
C MET A 527 11.80 -20.27 -13.06
N ARG A 528 11.19 -19.61 -14.05
CA ARG A 528 9.99 -20.01 -14.78
C ARG A 528 8.67 -19.97 -13.99
N LEU A 529 8.69 -19.71 -12.67
CA LEU A 529 7.51 -19.79 -11.80
C LEU A 529 6.98 -18.41 -11.36
N GLY A 530 7.85 -17.50 -10.91
CA GLY A 530 7.45 -16.21 -10.39
C GLY A 530 8.53 -15.58 -9.53
N TYR A 531 8.12 -14.50 -8.83
CA TYR A 531 8.93 -13.85 -7.81
C TYR A 531 8.37 -14.18 -6.44
N PHE A 532 9.28 -14.47 -5.51
CA PHE A 532 8.97 -14.97 -4.18
C PHE A 532 9.80 -14.25 -3.12
N CYS A 533 9.26 -14.15 -1.93
CA CYS A 533 9.98 -13.68 -0.75
C CYS A 533 9.76 -14.64 0.43
N PRO A 534 10.72 -14.76 1.36
CA PRO A 534 10.48 -15.50 2.59
C PRO A 534 9.40 -14.82 3.44
N ASP A 535 8.48 -15.60 3.99
CA ASP A 535 7.47 -15.12 4.92
C ASP A 535 8.07 -14.89 6.33
N LYS A 536 7.44 -14.06 7.14
CA LYS A 536 7.82 -13.87 8.56
C LYS A 536 7.70 -15.14 9.40
N ASP A 537 6.85 -16.08 8.96
CA ASP A 537 6.64 -17.38 9.62
C ASP A 537 7.72 -18.41 9.24
N SER A 538 8.65 -18.07 8.32
CA SER A 538 9.72 -18.95 7.87
C SER A 538 10.73 -19.22 8.98
N THR A 539 11.09 -20.48 9.14
CA THR A 539 12.22 -20.92 9.99
C THR A 539 13.16 -21.82 9.19
N PRO A 540 14.41 -22.03 9.61
CA PRO A 540 15.31 -22.94 8.90
C PRO A 540 14.77 -24.38 8.77
N GLU A 541 13.97 -24.84 9.73
CA GLU A 541 13.34 -26.16 9.75
C GLU A 541 12.04 -26.21 8.96
N HIS A 542 11.42 -25.07 8.72
CA HIS A 542 10.19 -24.92 7.96
C HIS A 542 10.21 -23.63 7.13
N PRO A 543 10.96 -23.62 6.03
CA PRO A 543 10.99 -22.47 5.12
C PRO A 543 9.62 -22.22 4.48
N VAL A 544 9.19 -20.97 4.51
CA VAL A 544 7.91 -20.51 3.93
C VAL A 544 8.17 -19.38 2.96
N PHE A 545 7.67 -19.50 1.75
CA PHE A 545 7.81 -18.49 0.70
C PHE A 545 6.46 -18.00 0.22
N ASN A 546 6.31 -16.69 0.15
CA ASN A 546 5.15 -16.01 -0.45
C ASN A 546 5.44 -15.69 -1.91
N ARG A 547 4.53 -16.02 -2.82
CA ARG A 547 4.61 -15.52 -4.20
C ARG A 547 4.23 -14.04 -4.20
N SER A 548 5.21 -13.18 -4.48
CA SER A 548 5.01 -11.74 -4.62
C SER A 548 4.21 -11.43 -5.87
N VAL A 549 4.64 -11.95 -7.02
CA VAL A 549 3.98 -11.79 -8.32
C VAL A 549 4.38 -12.91 -9.30
N SER A 550 3.48 -13.24 -10.23
CA SER A 550 3.77 -14.19 -11.32
C SER A 550 4.74 -13.60 -12.35
N LEU A 551 5.40 -14.46 -13.15
CA LEU A 551 6.21 -14.00 -14.28
C LEU A 551 5.36 -13.43 -15.42
N LYS A 552 4.16 -13.98 -15.62
CA LYS A 552 3.27 -13.53 -16.68
C LYS A 552 2.68 -12.17 -16.30
N ASP A 553 2.98 -11.17 -17.11
CA ASP A 553 2.40 -9.86 -16.98
C ASP A 553 0.99 -9.84 -17.58
N SER A 554 -0.01 -9.49 -16.79
CA SER A 554 -1.39 -9.34 -17.21
C SER A 554 -1.74 -7.90 -17.58
N TYR A 555 -0.88 -6.93 -17.20
CA TYR A 555 -1.07 -5.53 -17.55
C TYR A 555 -0.85 -5.32 -19.05
N LYS A 556 -1.79 -4.63 -19.67
CA LYS A 556 -1.68 -4.18 -21.06
C LYS A 556 -1.85 -2.66 -21.07
N PRO A 557 -0.79 -1.90 -21.43
CA PRO A 557 -0.93 -0.46 -21.57
C PRO A 557 -2.07 -0.14 -22.54
N GLU A 558 -2.91 0.82 -22.20
CA GLU A 558 -3.86 1.36 -23.19
C GLU A 558 -3.05 1.91 -24.38
N ALA A 559 -3.45 1.51 -25.58
CA ALA A 559 -2.86 2.06 -26.80
C ALA A 559 -3.19 3.56 -26.83
N LYS A 560 -2.15 4.39 -26.78
CA LYS A 560 -2.26 5.85 -26.90
C LYS A 560 -2.74 6.25 -28.27
#